data_3da7085493d1e356c3bbd6d62212197e
#
_entry.id   3da7085493d1e356c3bbd6d62212197e
#
_cell.length_a   1.000
_cell.length_b   1.000
_cell.length_c   1.000
_cell.angle_alpha   90.00
_cell.angle_beta   90.00
_cell.angle_gamma   90.00
#
_symmetry.space_group_name_H-M   'P 1'
#
loop_
_entity.id
_entity.type
_entity.pdbx_description
1 polymer ?
#
loop_
_entity_poly.entity_id
_entity_poly.type
_entity_poly.pdbx_seq_one_letter_code
_entity_poly.pdbx_strand_id
1 'polypeptide(L)'
;LISYLSAKAVVDGEITLGMMMSIGYIIGQLSGPIGQVISFSQSLQDAKISLERLNEINNKEDEIVTVESKINTLPEDKTIKMENVSFSYDGAEREYVLENLNLTIPQNKVTAIVGASGSGKTTIIKLLLGFYEPVKGDIKVGSYSIKDINPHLWRQNTGAVMQEGFLFSDSIANNIA
;
A
#
# COMPACT_ATOMS: atom_id res chain seq x y z
N LEU A 1 -44.99 15.57 6.08
CA LEU A 1 -45.11 16.60 7.12
C LEU A 1 -45.61 17.93 6.53
N ILE A 2 -44.95 18.50 5.51
CA ILE A 2 -45.31 19.81 4.93
C ILE A 2 -46.71 19.78 4.32
N SER A 3 -47.07 18.71 3.58
CA SER A 3 -48.40 18.55 2.99
C SER A 3 -49.53 18.52 4.05
N TYR A 4 -49.25 17.93 5.22
CA TYR A 4 -50.20 17.93 6.33
C TYR A 4 -50.37 19.32 6.95
N LEU A 5 -49.23 20.01 7.18
CA LEU A 5 -49.25 21.38 7.74
C LEU A 5 -49.96 22.36 6.81
N SER A 6 -49.70 22.30 5.50
CA SER A 6 -50.36 23.15 4.52
C SER A 6 -51.84 22.86 4.38
N ALA A 7 -52.26 21.59 4.44
CA ALA A 7 -53.69 21.22 4.45
C ALA A 7 -54.41 21.73 5.70
N LYS A 8 -53.76 21.63 6.87
CA LYS A 8 -54.30 22.20 8.12
C LYS A 8 -54.50 23.73 8.03
N ALA A 9 -53.47 24.44 7.53
CA ALA A 9 -53.52 25.88 7.38
C ALA A 9 -54.66 26.33 6.40
N VAL A 10 -54.99 25.49 5.41
CA VAL A 10 -56.19 25.75 4.55
C VAL A 10 -57.48 25.59 5.33
N VAL A 11 -57.59 24.56 6.18
CA VAL A 11 -58.78 24.33 7.00
C VAL A 11 -58.95 25.45 8.03
N ASP A 12 -57.86 25.90 8.62
CA ASP A 12 -57.85 27.01 9.59
C ASP A 12 -58.09 28.40 8.93
N GLY A 13 -58.16 28.46 7.59
CA GLY A 13 -58.39 29.68 6.82
C GLY A 13 -57.21 30.62 6.69
N GLU A 14 -56.00 30.17 7.04
CA GLU A 14 -54.74 30.94 7.01
C GLU A 14 -54.17 31.07 5.59
N ILE A 15 -54.35 30.04 4.75
CA ILE A 15 -53.91 30.02 3.36
C ILE A 15 -55.01 29.52 2.42
N THR A 16 -54.90 29.85 1.13
CA THR A 16 -55.86 29.37 0.10
C THR A 16 -55.41 28.00 -0.44
N LEU A 17 -56.36 27.27 -1.04
CA LEU A 17 -56.05 25.99 -1.71
C LEU A 17 -55.00 26.18 -2.82
N GLY A 18 -55.02 27.31 -3.55
CA GLY A 18 -54.02 27.64 -4.55
C GLY A 18 -52.59 27.79 -3.97
N MET A 19 -52.49 28.40 -2.78
CA MET A 19 -51.22 28.50 -2.05
C MET A 19 -50.72 27.12 -1.62
N MET A 20 -51.58 26.23 -1.14
CA MET A 20 -51.18 24.84 -0.81
C MET A 20 -50.66 24.10 -2.03
N MET A 21 -51.30 24.22 -3.19
CA MET A 21 -50.82 23.61 -4.44
C MET A 21 -49.48 24.21 -4.89
N SER A 22 -49.31 25.53 -4.76
CA SER A 22 -48.02 26.19 -5.09
C SER A 22 -46.88 25.72 -4.19
N ILE A 23 -47.12 25.54 -2.89
CA ILE A 23 -46.15 24.98 -1.95
C ILE A 23 -45.74 23.56 -2.38
N GLY A 24 -46.70 22.70 -2.74
CA GLY A 24 -46.43 21.35 -3.22
C GLY A 24 -45.58 21.33 -4.49
N TYR A 25 -45.89 22.24 -5.44
CA TYR A 25 -45.12 22.41 -6.67
C TYR A 25 -43.67 22.83 -6.40
N ILE A 26 -43.45 23.82 -5.53
CA ILE A 26 -42.13 24.31 -5.16
C ILE A 26 -41.30 23.19 -4.49
N ILE A 27 -41.90 22.43 -3.59
CA ILE A 27 -41.24 21.30 -2.92
C ILE A 27 -40.83 20.24 -3.94
N GLY A 28 -41.70 19.93 -4.92
CA GLY A 28 -41.37 19.01 -6.01
C GLY A 28 -40.18 19.49 -6.85
N GLN A 29 -40.13 20.78 -7.15
CA GLN A 29 -39.02 21.41 -7.89
C GLN A 29 -37.69 21.37 -7.11
N LEU A 30 -37.70 21.48 -5.78
CA LEU A 30 -36.52 21.46 -4.95
C LEU A 30 -35.91 20.06 -4.81
N SER A 31 -36.67 19.00 -4.99
CA SER A 31 -36.17 17.61 -4.85
C SER A 31 -35.10 17.28 -5.85
N GLY A 32 -35.16 17.78 -7.08
CA GLY A 32 -34.16 17.58 -8.12
C GLY A 32 -32.77 18.18 -7.76
N PRO A 33 -32.70 19.50 -7.49
CA PRO A 33 -31.47 20.16 -7.08
C PRO A 33 -30.83 19.54 -5.83
N ILE A 34 -31.64 19.15 -4.84
CA ILE A 34 -31.13 18.48 -3.63
C ILE A 34 -30.44 17.14 -3.99
N GLY A 35 -31.10 16.34 -4.84
CA GLY A 35 -30.49 15.08 -5.34
C GLY A 35 -29.18 15.32 -6.09
N GLN A 36 -29.10 16.39 -6.89
CA GLN A 36 -27.88 16.77 -7.60
C GLN A 36 -26.74 17.16 -6.65
N VAL A 37 -27.01 17.89 -5.58
CA VAL A 37 -25.99 18.24 -4.57
C VAL A 37 -25.47 17.00 -3.87
N ILE A 38 -26.34 16.05 -3.52
CA ILE A 38 -25.93 14.78 -2.91
C ILE A 38 -25.03 13.98 -3.87
N SER A 39 -25.44 13.83 -5.13
CA SER A 39 -24.65 13.12 -6.15
C SER A 39 -23.31 13.80 -6.41
N PHE A 40 -23.28 15.14 -6.43
CA PHE A 40 -22.04 15.90 -6.57
C PHE A 40 -21.09 15.64 -5.40
N SER A 41 -21.60 15.62 -4.16
CA SER A 41 -20.80 15.34 -2.98
C SER A 41 -20.17 13.92 -3.02
N GLN A 42 -20.93 12.93 -3.48
CA GLN A 42 -20.43 11.57 -3.68
C GLN A 42 -19.33 11.51 -4.75
N SER A 43 -19.57 12.14 -5.91
CA SER A 43 -18.56 12.21 -6.97
C SER A 43 -17.26 12.91 -6.53
N LEU A 44 -17.38 13.93 -5.69
CA LEU A 44 -16.23 14.63 -5.12
C LEU A 44 -15.43 13.73 -4.17
N GLN A 45 -16.10 12.91 -3.36
CA GLN A 45 -15.43 11.93 -2.49
C GLN A 45 -14.72 10.86 -3.32
N ASP A 46 -15.35 10.33 -4.36
CA ASP A 46 -14.76 9.33 -5.25
C ASP A 46 -13.51 9.88 -5.98
N ALA A 47 -13.61 11.13 -6.44
CA ALA A 47 -12.48 11.83 -7.05
C ALA A 47 -11.31 12.02 -6.07
N LYS A 48 -11.60 12.39 -4.81
CA LYS A 48 -10.60 12.53 -3.76
C LYS A 48 -9.88 11.21 -3.48
N ILE A 49 -10.61 10.10 -3.31
CA ILE A 49 -10.04 8.78 -3.08
C ILE A 49 -9.17 8.34 -4.27
N SER A 50 -9.62 8.62 -5.50
CA SER A 50 -8.84 8.31 -6.70
C SER A 50 -7.54 9.11 -6.77
N LEU A 51 -7.58 10.39 -6.40
CA LEU A 51 -6.39 11.26 -6.30
C LEU A 51 -5.42 10.79 -5.21
N GLU A 52 -5.91 10.39 -4.05
CA GLU A 52 -5.09 9.85 -2.96
C GLU A 52 -4.35 8.59 -3.43
N ARG A 53 -5.04 7.67 -4.11
CA ARG A 53 -4.41 6.46 -4.68
C ARG A 53 -3.35 6.77 -5.75
N LEU A 54 -3.59 7.75 -6.60
CA LEU A 54 -2.61 8.19 -7.58
C LEU A 54 -1.38 8.82 -6.90
N ASN A 55 -1.59 9.61 -5.85
CA ASN A 55 -0.51 10.22 -5.08
C ASN A 55 0.32 9.19 -4.32
N GLU A 56 -0.28 8.10 -3.83
CA GLU A 56 0.46 7.00 -3.20
C GLU A 56 1.48 6.36 -4.15
N ILE A 57 1.16 6.31 -5.45
CA ILE A 57 2.07 5.77 -6.46
C ILE A 57 3.11 6.82 -6.86
N ASN A 58 2.68 8.07 -7.13
CA ASN A 58 3.56 9.14 -7.60
C ASN A 58 4.55 9.65 -6.53
N ASN A 59 4.20 9.57 -5.25
CA ASN A 59 5.06 9.98 -4.15
C ASN A 59 6.07 8.91 -3.73
N LYS A 60 6.01 7.69 -4.30
CA LYS A 60 7.09 6.73 -4.13
C LYS A 60 8.28 7.17 -4.95
N GLU A 61 9.39 7.43 -4.25
CA GLU A 61 10.67 7.72 -4.90
C GLU A 61 11.02 6.58 -5.85
N ASP A 62 11.40 6.95 -7.07
CA ASP A 62 11.81 5.99 -8.07
C ASP A 62 13.13 5.34 -7.63
N GLU A 63 13.17 4.04 -7.50
CA GLU A 63 14.35 3.28 -7.09
C GLU A 63 15.56 3.57 -8.00
N ILE A 64 15.30 4.00 -9.24
CA ILE A 64 16.32 4.30 -10.25
C ILE A 64 17.11 5.59 -9.92
N VAL A 65 16.49 6.59 -9.29
CA VAL A 65 17.15 7.89 -9.04
C VAL A 65 18.29 7.79 -8.03
N THR A 66 18.27 6.81 -7.15
CA THR A 66 19.32 6.58 -6.14
C THR A 66 20.47 5.68 -6.61
N VAL A 67 20.44 5.19 -7.85
CA VAL A 67 21.41 4.17 -8.34
C VAL A 67 22.78 4.75 -8.66
N GLU A 68 22.89 6.04 -8.99
CA GLU A 68 24.19 6.64 -9.43
C GLU A 68 25.27 6.66 -8.33
N SER A 69 24.89 6.64 -7.06
CA SER A 69 25.83 6.61 -5.92
C SER A 69 26.06 5.23 -5.33
N LYS A 70 25.44 4.18 -5.88
CA LYS A 70 25.49 2.82 -5.31
C LYS A 70 26.63 1.97 -5.89
N ILE A 71 27.01 0.98 -5.09
CA ILE A 71 28.07 0.02 -5.45
C ILE A 71 27.59 -0.87 -6.59
N ASN A 72 28.32 -0.87 -7.71
CA ASN A 72 27.99 -1.63 -8.90
C ASN A 72 28.83 -2.94 -9.04
N THR A 73 29.48 -3.37 -7.97
CA THR A 73 30.25 -4.63 -7.94
C THR A 73 29.96 -5.35 -6.64
N LEU A 74 29.72 -6.66 -6.70
CA LEU A 74 29.57 -7.46 -5.49
C LEU A 74 30.93 -7.76 -4.88
N PRO A 75 31.02 -7.88 -3.52
CA PRO A 75 32.25 -8.25 -2.86
C PRO A 75 32.64 -9.71 -3.18
N GLU A 76 33.93 -10.06 -3.02
CA GLU A 76 34.39 -11.43 -3.20
C GLU A 76 33.77 -12.36 -2.15
N ASP A 77 33.76 -11.94 -0.88
CA ASP A 77 33.02 -12.62 0.19
C ASP A 77 31.54 -12.27 0.11
N LYS A 78 30.74 -13.24 -0.26
CA LYS A 78 29.27 -13.11 -0.36
C LYS A 78 28.55 -13.63 0.89
N THR A 79 29.24 -13.77 2.00
CA THR A 79 28.63 -14.10 3.30
C THR A 79 27.64 -12.99 3.67
N ILE A 80 26.39 -13.37 3.94
CA ILE A 80 25.35 -12.41 4.36
C ILE A 80 25.27 -12.40 5.89
N LYS A 81 25.25 -11.21 6.46
CA LYS A 81 25.09 -11.00 7.90
C LYS A 81 23.96 -10.05 8.17
N MET A 82 23.06 -10.45 9.04
CA MET A 82 22.05 -9.57 9.63
C MET A 82 22.50 -9.23 11.04
N GLU A 83 22.70 -7.95 11.33
CA GLU A 83 23.24 -7.46 12.60
C GLU A 83 22.20 -6.61 13.32
N ASN A 84 21.66 -7.11 14.44
CA ASN A 84 20.65 -6.47 15.29
C ASN A 84 19.41 -5.98 14.50
N VAL A 85 18.99 -6.76 13.51
CA VAL A 85 17.90 -6.39 12.61
C VAL A 85 16.56 -6.46 13.33
N SER A 86 15.84 -5.35 13.34
CA SER A 86 14.44 -5.27 13.75
C SER A 86 13.59 -4.72 12.61
N PHE A 87 12.42 -5.34 12.39
CA PHE A 87 11.55 -4.99 11.29
C PHE A 87 10.08 -5.04 11.67
N SER A 88 9.32 -4.06 11.18
CA SER A 88 7.85 -3.99 11.20
C SER A 88 7.36 -3.50 9.83
N TYR A 89 6.23 -4.04 9.34
CA TYR A 89 5.63 -3.59 8.07
C TYR A 89 5.03 -2.18 8.14
N ASP A 90 4.62 -1.76 9.33
CA ASP A 90 3.95 -0.46 9.57
C ASP A 90 4.88 0.59 10.19
N GLY A 91 6.20 0.37 10.15
CA GLY A 91 7.20 1.28 10.69
C GLY A 91 7.49 1.09 12.19
N ALA A 92 8.23 2.04 12.77
CA ALA A 92 8.80 1.91 14.13
C ALA A 92 7.78 2.01 15.27
N GLU A 93 6.53 2.42 14.97
CA GLU A 93 5.50 2.68 15.99
C GLU A 93 4.66 1.44 16.34
N ARG A 94 4.85 0.32 15.65
CA ARG A 94 4.10 -0.92 15.86
C ARG A 94 4.99 -2.09 16.27
N GLU A 95 4.34 -3.19 16.68
CA GLU A 95 5.00 -4.43 17.11
C GLU A 95 5.94 -4.97 16.02
N TYR A 96 7.16 -5.29 16.41
CA TYR A 96 8.15 -5.84 15.51
C TYR A 96 7.81 -7.27 15.10
N VAL A 97 7.86 -7.57 13.81
CA VAL A 97 7.80 -8.93 13.27
C VAL A 97 9.13 -9.67 13.48
N LEU A 98 10.23 -8.91 13.43
CA LEU A 98 11.58 -9.37 13.76
C LEU A 98 12.19 -8.40 14.77
N GLU A 99 12.76 -8.91 15.83
CA GLU A 99 13.36 -8.10 16.87
C GLU A 99 14.79 -8.60 17.19
N ASN A 100 15.77 -7.68 17.08
CA ASN A 100 17.19 -7.93 17.35
C ASN A 100 17.75 -9.20 16.70
N LEU A 101 17.32 -9.50 15.47
CA LEU A 101 17.76 -10.70 14.75
C LEU A 101 19.22 -10.57 14.38
N ASN A 102 20.00 -11.58 14.78
CA ASN A 102 21.37 -11.77 14.35
C ASN A 102 21.46 -13.11 13.61
N LEU A 103 21.85 -13.07 12.32
CA LEU A 103 21.90 -14.23 11.46
C LEU A 103 23.13 -14.13 10.55
N THR A 104 23.84 -15.23 10.37
CA THR A 104 24.91 -15.35 9.39
C THR A 104 24.59 -16.46 8.40
N ILE A 105 24.61 -16.13 7.12
CA ILE A 105 24.45 -17.06 6.00
C ILE A 105 25.81 -17.16 5.29
N PRO A 106 26.58 -18.22 5.55
CA PRO A 106 27.93 -18.38 4.97
C PRO A 106 27.87 -18.56 3.45
N GLN A 107 28.84 -18.00 2.76
CA GLN A 107 28.99 -18.21 1.31
C GLN A 107 29.16 -19.70 0.99
N ASN A 108 28.63 -20.15 -0.13
CA ASN A 108 28.71 -21.52 -0.64
C ASN A 108 28.24 -22.61 0.34
N LYS A 109 27.34 -22.27 1.24
CA LYS A 109 26.70 -23.20 2.18
C LYS A 109 25.16 -23.15 2.03
N VAL A 110 24.54 -24.23 2.45
CA VAL A 110 23.08 -24.27 2.61
C VAL A 110 22.74 -23.90 4.04
N THR A 111 21.89 -22.89 4.21
CA THR A 111 21.38 -22.47 5.50
C THR A 111 19.88 -22.74 5.56
N ALA A 112 19.42 -23.52 6.54
CA ALA A 112 18.01 -23.78 6.75
C ALA A 112 17.47 -22.88 7.87
N ILE A 113 16.38 -22.14 7.58
CA ILE A 113 15.65 -21.32 8.56
C ILE A 113 14.39 -22.08 8.95
N VAL A 114 14.32 -22.54 10.19
CA VAL A 114 13.21 -23.34 10.72
C VAL A 114 12.46 -22.57 11.80
N GLY A 115 11.16 -22.79 11.91
CA GLY A 115 10.31 -22.13 12.91
C GLY A 115 8.82 -22.33 12.63
N ALA A 116 7.98 -22.01 13.60
CA ALA A 116 6.52 -22.08 13.49
C ALA A 116 5.98 -21.20 12.36
N SER A 117 4.73 -21.40 11.94
CA SER A 117 4.06 -20.47 11.03
C SER A 117 3.95 -19.09 11.69
N GLY A 118 4.17 -18.03 10.91
CA GLY A 118 4.16 -16.65 11.44
C GLY A 118 5.43 -16.20 12.16
N SER A 119 6.48 -17.03 12.27
CA SER A 119 7.73 -16.66 12.95
C SER A 119 8.67 -15.73 12.16
N GLY A 120 8.21 -15.10 11.08
CA GLY A 120 8.98 -14.11 10.32
C GLY A 120 9.92 -14.69 9.24
N LYS A 121 9.89 -16.01 8.94
CA LYS A 121 10.77 -16.62 7.91
C LYS A 121 10.66 -15.96 6.53
N THR A 122 9.43 -15.74 6.06
CA THR A 122 9.18 -15.06 4.78
C THR A 122 9.61 -13.59 4.83
N THR A 123 9.51 -12.96 5.99
CA THR A 123 9.97 -11.58 6.22
C THR A 123 11.49 -11.49 6.09
N ILE A 124 12.24 -12.46 6.62
CA ILE A 124 13.70 -12.54 6.44
C ILE A 124 14.05 -12.62 4.96
N ILE A 125 13.37 -13.48 4.18
CA ILE A 125 13.62 -13.60 2.74
C ILE A 125 13.34 -12.27 2.03
N LYS A 126 12.24 -11.60 2.34
CA LYS A 126 11.89 -10.30 1.74
C LYS A 126 12.92 -9.20 2.05
N LEU A 127 13.46 -9.19 3.27
CA LEU A 127 14.55 -8.30 3.65
C LEU A 127 15.85 -8.62 2.90
N LEU A 128 16.20 -9.90 2.78
CA LEU A 128 17.38 -10.35 2.02
C LEU A 128 17.27 -10.02 0.53
N LEU A 129 16.07 -10.02 -0.05
CA LEU A 129 15.83 -9.62 -1.43
C LEU A 129 15.83 -8.10 -1.63
N GLY A 130 15.91 -7.32 -0.54
CA GLY A 130 15.86 -5.86 -0.59
C GLY A 130 14.49 -5.29 -0.93
N PHE A 131 13.39 -6.03 -0.69
CA PHE A 131 12.02 -5.51 -0.88
C PHE A 131 11.62 -4.55 0.23
N TYR A 132 12.24 -4.66 1.39
CA TYR A 132 12.04 -3.80 2.54
C TYR A 132 13.39 -3.48 3.18
N GLU A 133 13.44 -2.32 3.83
CA GLU A 133 14.57 -1.94 4.68
C GLU A 133 14.27 -2.25 6.15
N PRO A 134 15.26 -2.69 6.92
CA PRO A 134 15.08 -2.87 8.36
C PRO A 134 14.87 -1.53 9.06
N VAL A 135 14.01 -1.52 10.09
CA VAL A 135 13.77 -0.34 10.95
C VAL A 135 15.01 -0.05 11.82
N LYS A 136 15.67 -1.13 12.28
CA LYS A 136 16.92 -1.06 13.05
C LYS A 136 17.87 -2.14 12.57
N GLY A 137 19.17 -1.89 12.80
CA GLY A 137 20.23 -2.82 12.41
C GLY A 137 20.61 -2.68 10.95
N ASP A 138 21.40 -3.62 10.46
CA ASP A 138 21.91 -3.62 9.09
C ASP A 138 22.01 -5.05 8.51
N ILE A 139 21.90 -5.12 7.19
CA ILE A 139 22.08 -6.36 6.43
C ILE A 139 23.30 -6.16 5.54
N LYS A 140 24.33 -6.98 5.74
CA LYS A 140 25.58 -6.87 5.03
C LYS A 140 25.83 -8.05 4.12
N VAL A 141 26.46 -7.79 3.00
CA VAL A 141 27.00 -8.79 2.06
C VAL A 141 28.51 -8.59 2.04
N GLY A 142 29.26 -9.49 2.68
CA GLY A 142 30.67 -9.29 2.94
C GLY A 142 30.91 -8.03 3.76
N SER A 143 31.58 -7.03 3.16
CA SER A 143 31.87 -5.73 3.78
C SER A 143 30.88 -4.62 3.47
N TYR A 144 29.92 -4.83 2.56
CA TYR A 144 29.00 -3.80 2.11
C TYR A 144 27.62 -3.96 2.72
N SER A 145 26.97 -2.84 3.10
CA SER A 145 25.54 -2.86 3.44
C SER A 145 24.73 -3.11 2.18
N ILE A 146 23.68 -3.91 2.27
CA ILE A 146 22.77 -4.19 1.14
C ILE A 146 22.11 -2.90 0.62
N LYS A 147 21.96 -1.89 1.48
CA LYS A 147 21.44 -0.55 1.11
C LYS A 147 22.36 0.19 0.16
N ASP A 148 23.68 -0.06 0.23
CA ASP A 148 24.67 0.60 -0.60
C ASP A 148 24.89 -0.11 -1.93
N ILE A 149 24.43 -1.35 -2.08
CA ILE A 149 24.52 -2.13 -3.31
C ILE A 149 23.40 -1.70 -4.27
N ASN A 150 23.73 -1.61 -5.57
CA ASN A 150 22.73 -1.37 -6.60
C ASN A 150 21.66 -2.48 -6.57
N PRO A 151 20.36 -2.15 -6.34
CA PRO A 151 19.30 -3.15 -6.22
C PRO A 151 19.15 -4.03 -7.47
N HIS A 152 19.39 -3.47 -8.66
CA HIS A 152 19.33 -4.21 -9.91
C HIS A 152 20.44 -5.26 -9.98
N LEU A 153 21.69 -4.88 -9.61
CA LEU A 153 22.81 -5.80 -9.54
C LEU A 153 22.55 -6.91 -8.51
N TRP A 154 22.01 -6.56 -7.34
CA TRP A 154 21.68 -7.52 -6.29
C TRP A 154 20.65 -8.54 -6.77
N ARG A 155 19.55 -8.09 -7.37
CA ARG A 155 18.49 -8.97 -7.88
C ARG A 155 18.93 -9.84 -9.05
N GLN A 156 19.78 -9.33 -9.94
CA GLN A 156 20.35 -10.12 -11.04
C GLN A 156 21.22 -11.29 -10.53
N ASN A 157 21.81 -11.15 -9.36
CA ASN A 157 22.68 -12.18 -8.76
C ASN A 157 21.98 -13.01 -7.68
N THR A 158 20.67 -12.81 -7.48
CA THR A 158 19.88 -13.50 -6.47
C THR A 158 18.65 -14.16 -7.10
N GLY A 159 18.52 -15.46 -6.96
CA GLY A 159 17.31 -16.20 -7.34
C GLY A 159 16.43 -16.47 -6.12
N ALA A 160 15.12 -16.30 -6.25
CA ALA A 160 14.19 -16.60 -5.18
C ALA A 160 13.00 -17.41 -5.70
N VAL A 161 12.60 -18.42 -4.94
CA VAL A 161 11.34 -19.15 -5.16
C VAL A 161 10.43 -18.85 -3.99
N MET A 162 9.36 -18.10 -4.26
CA MET A 162 8.38 -17.73 -3.25
C MET A 162 7.33 -18.83 -3.09
N GLN A 163 6.71 -18.89 -1.92
CA GLN A 163 5.65 -19.87 -1.62
C GLN A 163 4.40 -19.64 -2.49
N GLU A 164 4.08 -18.39 -2.77
CA GLU A 164 3.01 -17.99 -3.69
C GLU A 164 3.65 -17.62 -5.03
N GLY A 165 3.48 -18.50 -6.02
CA GLY A 165 3.86 -18.22 -7.41
C GLY A 165 2.79 -17.38 -8.11
N PHE A 166 3.21 -16.41 -8.92
CA PHE A 166 2.33 -15.65 -9.80
C PHE A 166 2.60 -16.06 -11.26
N LEU A 167 1.53 -16.36 -11.98
CA LEU A 167 1.58 -16.63 -13.42
C LEU A 167 1.00 -15.41 -14.15
N PHE A 168 1.81 -14.83 -15.03
CA PHE A 168 1.32 -13.79 -15.91
C PHE A 168 0.40 -14.36 -16.98
N SER A 169 -0.58 -13.57 -17.44
CA SER A 169 -1.47 -13.93 -18.56
C SER A 169 -0.72 -13.83 -19.89
N ASP A 170 0.26 -14.72 -20.08
CA ASP A 170 1.17 -14.77 -21.22
C ASP A 170 1.53 -16.22 -21.56
N SER A 171 2.34 -16.44 -22.60
CA SER A 171 2.80 -17.77 -23.00
C SER A 171 3.63 -18.43 -21.88
N ILE A 172 3.70 -19.76 -21.90
CA ILE A 172 4.54 -20.52 -20.95
C ILE A 172 6.01 -20.09 -21.08
N ALA A 173 6.48 -19.84 -22.30
CA ALA A 173 7.85 -19.40 -22.55
C ALA A 173 8.16 -18.07 -21.85
N ASN A 174 7.27 -17.08 -21.95
CA ASN A 174 7.42 -15.77 -21.33
C ASN A 174 7.25 -15.79 -19.80
N ASN A 175 6.67 -16.85 -19.24
CA ASN A 175 6.58 -17.06 -17.79
C ASN A 175 7.82 -17.75 -17.20
N ILE A 176 8.69 -18.34 -18.06
CA ILE A 176 9.88 -19.08 -17.64
C ILE A 176 11.17 -18.31 -17.94
N ALA A 177 11.16 -17.47 -18.97
CA ALA A 177 12.34 -16.73 -19.48
C ALA A 177 12.62 -15.44 -18.70
#